data_012c7d9b389ac7cc2673a4483ae998d6
#
_entry.id   012c7d9b389ac7cc2673a4483ae998d6
#
_cell.length_a   1.000
_cell.length_b   1.000
_cell.length_c   1.000
_cell.angle_alpha   90.00
_cell.angle_beta   90.00
_cell.angle_gamma   90.00
#
_symmetry.space_group_name_H-M   'P 1'
#
loop_
_entity.id
_entity.type
_entity.pdbx_description
1 polymer ?
#
loop_
_entity_poly.entity_id
_entity_poly.type
_entity_poly.pdbx_seq_one_letter_code
_entity_poly.pdbx_strand_id
1 'polypeptide(L)'
;KGITIRNNERYIIETAYANGWVKESGIPLHRNGIKVAVVGSGPAGLACAWRLNQLGYDVTVYERDDHPGGLTMYGIPNMKLPKEIVARRVKIMEEVGVKFVLNTEVGVDVFGDELKREYQRIVLAIGARQARDLNVPGRELEGVRLAVDYLTDATKSVLKNGTKASKELEGKKVMVIGGGDTGNDCIATAIRQGAADVKQLEITRCPPSKRPADNPWPQWPRVAKTGYGQEEANELFEGVLTQYETTAVGF
;
A
#
# COMPACT_ATOMS: atom_id res chain seq x y z
N LYS A 1 1.81 -30.91 0.78
CA LYS A 1 2.15 -29.57 0.32
C LYS A 1 0.89 -28.72 0.28
N GLY A 2 0.98 -27.47 0.74
CA GLY A 2 -0.13 -26.50 0.60
C GLY A 2 -0.43 -26.18 -0.87
N ILE A 3 -1.67 -25.77 -1.14
CA ILE A 3 -2.08 -25.30 -2.47
C ILE A 3 -1.54 -23.88 -2.69
N THR A 4 -0.93 -23.63 -3.84
CA THR A 4 -0.34 -22.33 -4.20
C THR A 4 -1.41 -21.36 -4.76
N ILE A 5 -2.42 -21.02 -3.97
CA ILE A 5 -3.57 -20.19 -4.39
C ILE A 5 -3.09 -18.88 -5.01
N ARG A 6 -2.21 -18.16 -4.32
CA ARG A 6 -1.64 -16.89 -4.80
C ARG A 6 -1.00 -16.99 -6.17
N ASN A 7 -0.24 -18.06 -6.43
CA ASN A 7 0.44 -18.25 -7.71
C ASN A 7 -0.56 -18.57 -8.82
N ASN A 8 -1.62 -19.33 -8.52
CA ASN A 8 -2.69 -19.60 -9.47
C ASN A 8 -3.44 -18.33 -9.85
N GLU A 9 -3.83 -17.51 -8.87
CA GLU A 9 -4.48 -16.21 -9.12
C GLU A 9 -3.59 -15.28 -9.95
N ARG A 10 -2.29 -15.21 -9.62
CA ARG A 10 -1.33 -14.43 -10.40
C ARG A 10 -1.23 -14.93 -11.83
N TYR A 11 -1.14 -16.22 -12.05
CA TYR A 11 -1.06 -16.80 -13.40
C TYR A 11 -2.31 -16.45 -14.24
N ILE A 12 -3.50 -16.59 -13.64
CA ILE A 12 -4.78 -16.27 -14.30
C ILE A 12 -4.80 -14.80 -14.73
N ILE A 13 -4.49 -13.88 -13.83
CA ILE A 13 -4.55 -12.45 -14.16
C ILE A 13 -3.46 -12.02 -15.15
N GLU A 14 -2.22 -12.53 -15.04
CA GLU A 14 -1.17 -12.22 -16.01
C GLU A 14 -1.52 -12.77 -17.41
N THR A 15 -2.10 -13.96 -17.49
CA THR A 15 -2.60 -14.51 -18.75
C THR A 15 -3.71 -13.64 -19.34
N ALA A 16 -4.64 -13.15 -18.51
CA ALA A 16 -5.71 -12.27 -18.96
C ALA A 16 -5.19 -10.92 -19.47
N TYR A 17 -4.15 -10.37 -18.85
CA TYR A 17 -3.47 -9.17 -19.36
C TYR A 17 -2.79 -9.43 -20.70
N ALA A 18 -2.04 -10.53 -20.80
CA ALA A 18 -1.30 -10.89 -22.03
C ALA A 18 -2.22 -11.10 -23.24
N ASN A 19 -3.44 -11.58 -23.02
CA ASN A 19 -4.44 -11.82 -24.07
C ASN A 19 -5.42 -10.64 -24.28
N GLY A 20 -5.27 -9.52 -23.57
CA GLY A 20 -6.15 -8.36 -23.71
C GLY A 20 -7.53 -8.50 -23.04
N TRP A 21 -7.85 -9.63 -22.42
CA TRP A 21 -9.17 -9.90 -21.85
C TRP A 21 -9.55 -8.94 -20.71
N VAL A 22 -8.57 -8.43 -19.99
CA VAL A 22 -8.81 -7.42 -18.94
C VAL A 22 -9.38 -6.14 -19.54
N LYS A 23 -8.82 -5.68 -20.67
CA LYS A 23 -9.32 -4.49 -21.37
C LYS A 23 -10.72 -4.72 -21.95
N GLU A 24 -10.92 -5.83 -22.64
CA GLU A 24 -12.23 -6.19 -23.21
C GLU A 24 -13.32 -6.23 -22.14
N SER A 25 -13.02 -6.80 -20.97
CA SER A 25 -13.98 -6.86 -19.87
C SER A 25 -14.35 -5.50 -19.28
N GLY A 26 -13.56 -4.46 -19.52
CA GLY A 26 -13.77 -3.09 -19.05
C GLY A 26 -14.62 -2.23 -19.96
N ILE A 27 -14.83 -2.64 -21.21
CA ILE A 27 -15.60 -1.87 -22.20
C ILE A 27 -17.10 -1.99 -21.87
N PRO A 28 -17.81 -0.88 -21.60
CA PRO A 28 -19.23 -0.93 -21.33
C PRO A 28 -20.02 -1.20 -22.61
N LEU A 29 -21.10 -1.96 -22.51
CA LEU A 29 -22.00 -2.23 -23.66
C LEU A 29 -22.69 -0.95 -24.16
N HIS A 30 -23.05 -0.07 -23.25
CA HIS A 30 -23.63 1.25 -23.53
C HIS A 30 -23.34 2.21 -22.38
N ARG A 31 -23.39 3.51 -22.65
CA ARG A 31 -23.32 4.56 -21.63
C ARG A 31 -24.72 4.96 -21.22
N ASN A 32 -24.94 5.13 -19.89
CA ASN A 32 -26.23 5.54 -19.34
C ASN A 32 -26.37 7.06 -19.11
N GLY A 33 -25.29 7.84 -19.38
CA GLY A 33 -25.26 9.28 -19.23
C GLY A 33 -25.19 9.78 -17.79
N ILE A 34 -25.07 8.90 -16.80
CA ILE A 34 -24.96 9.27 -15.40
C ILE A 34 -23.48 9.44 -15.03
N LYS A 35 -23.12 10.66 -14.60
CA LYS A 35 -21.77 10.99 -14.15
C LYS A 35 -21.57 10.63 -12.68
N VAL A 36 -20.46 9.98 -12.36
CA VAL A 36 -20.09 9.62 -10.99
C VAL A 36 -18.69 10.12 -10.68
N ALA A 37 -18.55 10.89 -9.59
CA ALA A 37 -17.24 11.20 -9.02
C ALA A 37 -16.85 10.14 -7.99
N VAL A 38 -15.63 9.63 -8.09
CA VAL A 38 -15.01 8.76 -7.08
C VAL A 38 -13.86 9.54 -6.45
N VAL A 39 -13.93 9.80 -5.16
CA VAL A 39 -12.92 10.55 -4.42
C VAL A 39 -11.94 9.58 -3.78
N GLY A 40 -10.70 9.59 -4.28
CA GLY A 40 -9.63 8.67 -3.90
C GLY A 40 -9.45 7.52 -4.88
N SER A 41 -8.20 7.30 -5.28
CA SER A 41 -7.78 6.26 -6.21
C SER A 41 -7.11 5.05 -5.55
N GLY A 42 -7.28 4.87 -4.25
CA GLY A 42 -6.83 3.65 -3.57
C GLY A 42 -7.55 2.40 -4.12
N PRO A 43 -7.20 1.19 -3.65
CA PRO A 43 -7.80 -0.05 -4.15
C PRO A 43 -9.33 -0.04 -4.19
N ALA A 44 -9.97 0.54 -3.17
CA ALA A 44 -11.44 0.65 -3.11
C ALA A 44 -11.98 1.57 -4.22
N GLY A 45 -11.36 2.74 -4.42
CA GLY A 45 -11.75 3.70 -5.46
C GLY A 45 -11.55 3.14 -6.86
N LEU A 46 -10.40 2.51 -7.12
CA LEU A 46 -10.13 1.87 -8.41
C LEU A 46 -11.11 0.72 -8.71
N ALA A 47 -11.41 -0.13 -7.73
CA ALA A 47 -12.38 -1.21 -7.90
C ALA A 47 -13.78 -0.69 -8.17
N CYS A 48 -14.21 0.34 -7.43
CA CYS A 48 -15.48 1.01 -7.63
C CYS A 48 -15.58 1.66 -9.02
N ALA A 49 -14.56 2.45 -9.40
CA ALA A 49 -14.52 3.12 -10.70
C ALA A 49 -14.56 2.14 -11.87
N TRP A 50 -13.80 1.04 -11.77
CA TRP A 50 -13.82 -0.03 -12.75
C TRP A 50 -15.22 -0.63 -12.91
N ARG A 51 -15.85 -1.00 -11.80
CA ARG A 51 -17.17 -1.63 -11.84
C ARG A 51 -18.25 -0.69 -12.34
N LEU A 52 -18.25 0.56 -11.93
CA LEU A 52 -19.17 1.57 -12.43
C LEU A 52 -18.99 1.81 -13.93
N ASN A 53 -17.75 1.89 -14.42
CA ASN A 53 -17.47 2.01 -15.85
C ASN A 53 -18.04 0.84 -16.65
N GLN A 54 -17.86 -0.40 -16.17
CA GLN A 54 -18.45 -1.59 -16.81
C GLN A 54 -19.98 -1.53 -16.88
N LEU A 55 -20.62 -0.90 -15.90
CA LEU A 55 -22.08 -0.70 -15.83
C LEU A 55 -22.57 0.50 -16.67
N GLY A 56 -21.67 1.16 -17.40
CA GLY A 56 -22.00 2.25 -18.32
C GLY A 56 -22.06 3.65 -17.71
N TYR A 57 -21.62 3.85 -16.47
CA TYR A 57 -21.50 5.16 -15.87
C TYR A 57 -20.29 5.94 -16.44
N ASP A 58 -20.42 7.27 -16.50
CA ASP A 58 -19.31 8.17 -16.81
C ASP A 58 -18.55 8.49 -15.52
N VAL A 59 -17.40 7.84 -15.32
CA VAL A 59 -16.68 7.88 -14.06
C VAL A 59 -15.47 8.81 -14.13
N THR A 60 -15.35 9.71 -13.15
CA THR A 60 -14.17 10.51 -12.90
C THR A 60 -13.64 10.21 -11.50
N VAL A 61 -12.34 9.87 -11.41
CA VAL A 61 -11.64 9.61 -10.15
C VAL A 61 -10.78 10.83 -9.81
N TYR A 62 -10.99 11.41 -8.65
CA TYR A 62 -10.18 12.50 -8.10
C TYR A 62 -9.12 11.93 -7.17
N GLU A 63 -7.86 12.28 -7.41
CA GLU A 63 -6.73 11.83 -6.62
C GLU A 63 -5.82 13.02 -6.27
N ARG A 64 -5.49 13.14 -5.01
CA ARG A 64 -4.64 14.22 -4.51
C ARG A 64 -3.15 14.04 -4.84
N ASP A 65 -2.71 12.81 -4.97
CA ASP A 65 -1.34 12.50 -5.35
C ASP A 65 -1.14 12.59 -6.88
N ASP A 66 0.10 12.61 -7.30
CA ASP A 66 0.51 12.71 -8.71
C ASP A 66 0.35 11.39 -9.50
N HIS A 67 0.11 10.27 -8.78
CA HIS A 67 -0.17 8.96 -9.38
C HIS A 67 -1.32 8.27 -8.68
N PRO A 68 -2.21 7.59 -9.43
CA PRO A 68 -3.30 6.82 -8.84
C PRO A 68 -2.77 5.54 -8.17
N GLY A 69 -3.52 5.05 -7.17
CA GLY A 69 -3.23 3.78 -6.52
C GLY A 69 -3.24 3.83 -4.99
N GLY A 70 -3.21 5.03 -4.40
CA GLY A 70 -3.18 5.20 -2.95
C GLY A 70 -2.05 4.40 -2.31
N LEU A 71 -2.35 3.57 -1.30
CA LEU A 71 -1.32 2.77 -0.62
C LEU A 71 -0.63 1.73 -1.53
N THR A 72 -1.26 1.26 -2.60
CA THR A 72 -0.58 0.37 -3.56
C THR A 72 0.47 1.09 -4.39
N MET A 73 0.33 2.40 -4.55
CA MET A 73 1.34 3.25 -5.17
C MET A 73 2.40 3.68 -4.15
N TYR A 74 2.00 4.29 -3.04
CA TYR A 74 2.93 4.99 -2.16
C TYR A 74 3.16 4.35 -0.78
N GLY A 75 2.31 3.43 -0.32
CA GLY A 75 2.47 2.75 0.96
C GLY A 75 3.21 1.42 0.89
N ILE A 76 3.03 0.65 -0.18
CA ILE A 76 3.72 -0.63 -0.40
C ILE A 76 5.01 -0.38 -1.19
N PRO A 77 6.18 -0.86 -0.74
CA PRO A 77 7.44 -0.65 -1.46
C PRO A 77 7.48 -1.29 -2.84
N ASN A 78 8.27 -0.71 -3.75
CA ASN A 78 8.39 -1.19 -5.13
C ASN A 78 8.89 -2.65 -5.23
N MET A 79 9.77 -3.09 -4.33
CA MET A 79 10.26 -4.47 -4.27
C MET A 79 9.17 -5.50 -3.95
N LYS A 80 8.11 -5.09 -3.27
CA LYS A 80 6.96 -5.96 -2.93
C LYS A 80 5.85 -5.86 -3.97
N LEU A 81 5.60 -4.66 -4.49
CA LEU A 81 4.62 -4.39 -5.54
C LEU A 81 5.22 -3.40 -6.56
N PRO A 82 5.74 -3.89 -7.69
CA PRO A 82 6.25 -3.04 -8.77
C PRO A 82 5.20 -2.05 -9.25
N LYS A 83 5.58 -0.77 -9.40
CA LYS A 83 4.62 0.31 -9.70
C LYS A 83 4.07 0.25 -11.11
N GLU A 84 4.81 -0.35 -12.04
CA GLU A 84 4.34 -0.65 -13.39
C GLU A 84 3.08 -1.54 -13.40
N ILE A 85 2.88 -2.40 -12.40
CA ILE A 85 1.66 -3.23 -12.28
C ILE A 85 0.45 -2.35 -11.96
N VAL A 86 0.61 -1.37 -11.06
CA VAL A 86 -0.43 -0.40 -10.74
C VAL A 86 -0.72 0.49 -11.94
N ALA A 87 0.34 1.03 -12.56
CA ALA A 87 0.24 1.88 -13.75
C ALA A 87 -0.44 1.16 -14.93
N ARG A 88 -0.09 -0.11 -15.18
CA ARG A 88 -0.73 -0.96 -16.19
C ARG A 88 -2.25 -1.03 -15.98
N ARG A 89 -2.67 -1.21 -14.73
CA ARG A 89 -4.10 -1.28 -14.39
C ARG A 89 -4.80 0.04 -14.66
N VAL A 90 -4.22 1.14 -14.20
CA VAL A 90 -4.76 2.50 -14.41
C VAL A 90 -4.88 2.83 -15.89
N LYS A 91 -3.82 2.56 -16.67
CA LYS A 91 -3.83 2.77 -18.12
C LYS A 91 -5.00 2.08 -18.82
N ILE A 92 -5.28 0.81 -18.50
CA ILE A 92 -6.43 0.10 -19.07
C ILE A 92 -7.75 0.76 -18.64
N MET A 93 -7.87 1.24 -17.39
CA MET A 93 -9.06 1.95 -16.94
C MET A 93 -9.28 3.25 -17.74
N GLU A 94 -8.23 4.00 -18.01
CA GLU A 94 -8.28 5.20 -18.88
C GLU A 94 -8.71 4.84 -20.31
N GLU A 95 -8.11 3.81 -20.89
CA GLU A 95 -8.41 3.34 -22.25
C GLU A 95 -9.88 2.90 -22.44
N VAL A 96 -10.54 2.43 -21.39
CA VAL A 96 -11.96 2.05 -21.43
C VAL A 96 -12.91 3.15 -20.94
N GLY A 97 -12.37 4.34 -20.63
CA GLY A 97 -13.16 5.55 -20.44
C GLY A 97 -13.29 6.06 -19.00
N VAL A 98 -12.54 5.51 -18.03
CA VAL A 98 -12.42 6.11 -16.70
C VAL A 98 -11.51 7.34 -16.79
N LYS A 99 -11.94 8.47 -16.24
CA LYS A 99 -11.13 9.71 -16.19
C LYS A 99 -10.45 9.81 -14.84
N PHE A 100 -9.19 10.28 -14.82
CA PHE A 100 -8.45 10.59 -13.60
C PHE A 100 -8.09 12.07 -13.55
N VAL A 101 -8.36 12.70 -12.42
CA VAL A 101 -7.96 14.08 -12.09
C VAL A 101 -6.99 13.99 -10.94
N LEU A 102 -5.71 14.13 -11.25
CA LEU A 102 -4.60 13.97 -10.32
C LEU A 102 -4.20 15.31 -9.71
N ASN A 103 -3.38 15.29 -8.64
CA ASN A 103 -2.94 16.47 -7.91
C ASN A 103 -4.13 17.34 -7.47
N THR A 104 -5.25 16.69 -7.11
CA THR A 104 -6.50 17.39 -6.79
C THR A 104 -7.10 16.83 -5.51
N GLU A 105 -6.98 17.57 -4.42
CA GLU A 105 -7.53 17.21 -3.12
C GLU A 105 -8.96 17.75 -2.97
N VAL A 106 -9.92 16.84 -2.90
CA VAL A 106 -11.32 17.21 -2.65
C VAL A 106 -11.48 17.71 -1.21
N GLY A 107 -12.00 18.92 -1.07
CA GLY A 107 -12.07 19.66 0.19
C GLY A 107 -11.01 20.75 0.32
N VAL A 108 -10.02 20.79 -0.59
CA VAL A 108 -8.98 21.82 -0.67
C VAL A 108 -9.01 22.49 -2.05
N ASP A 109 -8.78 21.72 -3.13
CA ASP A 109 -8.71 22.24 -4.50
C ASP A 109 -10.09 22.25 -5.20
N VAL A 110 -10.94 21.29 -4.86
CA VAL A 110 -12.32 21.15 -5.37
C VAL A 110 -13.25 20.86 -4.21
N PHE A 111 -14.35 21.61 -4.12
CA PHE A 111 -15.28 21.50 -3.00
C PHE A 111 -16.48 20.58 -3.31
N GLY A 112 -17.07 20.02 -2.26
CA GLY A 112 -18.19 19.08 -2.38
C GLY A 112 -19.41 19.66 -3.13
N ASP A 113 -19.65 20.96 -3.03
CA ASP A 113 -20.76 21.62 -3.73
C ASP A 113 -20.49 21.76 -5.24
N GLU A 114 -19.25 21.88 -5.66
CA GLU A 114 -18.87 21.83 -7.08
C GLU A 114 -19.11 20.43 -7.64
N LEU A 115 -18.67 19.41 -6.92
CA LEU A 115 -18.92 18.00 -7.31
C LEU A 115 -20.42 17.70 -7.39
N LYS A 116 -21.25 18.20 -6.45
CA LYS A 116 -22.70 18.00 -6.48
C LYS A 116 -23.41 18.68 -7.67
N ARG A 117 -22.84 19.73 -8.22
CA ARG A 117 -23.37 20.39 -9.44
C ARG A 117 -23.05 19.60 -10.71
N GLU A 118 -21.89 18.96 -10.75
CA GLU A 118 -21.39 18.28 -11.95
C GLU A 118 -21.78 16.79 -12.01
N TYR A 119 -21.83 16.13 -10.86
CA TYR A 119 -22.03 14.67 -10.75
C TYR A 119 -23.35 14.33 -10.08
N GLN A 120 -24.06 13.35 -10.62
CA GLN A 120 -25.29 12.83 -10.03
C GLN A 120 -25.01 11.95 -8.80
N ARG A 121 -23.82 11.39 -8.70
CA ARG A 121 -23.39 10.56 -7.54
C ARG A 121 -21.94 10.83 -7.20
N ILE A 122 -21.64 10.76 -5.91
CA ILE A 122 -20.28 10.91 -5.39
C ILE A 122 -20.02 9.71 -4.48
N VAL A 123 -18.87 9.05 -4.69
CA VAL A 123 -18.39 7.93 -3.87
C VAL A 123 -17.12 8.38 -3.15
N LEU A 124 -17.10 8.25 -1.83
CA LEU A 124 -15.93 8.55 -1.01
C LEU A 124 -15.14 7.26 -0.77
N ALA A 125 -13.92 7.21 -1.30
CA ALA A 125 -12.99 6.10 -1.17
C ALA A 125 -11.62 6.58 -0.65
N ILE A 126 -11.65 7.50 0.32
CA ILE A 126 -10.51 8.31 0.80
C ILE A 126 -9.53 7.55 1.70
N GLY A 127 -9.85 6.33 2.11
CA GLY A 127 -9.03 5.54 3.03
C GLY A 127 -9.00 6.11 4.46
N ALA A 128 -8.18 5.49 5.31
CA ALA A 128 -7.91 5.97 6.67
C ALA A 128 -6.47 6.45 6.75
N ARG A 129 -6.27 7.76 6.89
CA ARG A 129 -4.93 8.36 6.87
C ARG A 129 -4.41 8.83 8.22
N GLN A 130 -5.27 8.90 9.21
CA GLN A 130 -4.81 9.24 10.55
C GLN A 130 -4.03 8.07 11.13
N ALA A 131 -2.73 8.29 11.31
CA ALA A 131 -1.86 7.29 11.92
C ALA A 131 -2.23 7.07 13.38
N ARG A 132 -2.02 5.85 13.85
CA ARG A 132 -1.92 5.58 15.29
C ARG A 132 -0.53 5.99 15.73
N ASP A 133 -0.44 7.14 16.38
CA ASP A 133 0.84 7.69 16.81
C ASP A 133 1.14 7.34 18.27
N LEU A 134 2.41 7.43 18.67
CA LEU A 134 2.87 7.30 20.05
C LEU A 134 3.01 8.69 20.66
N ASN A 135 2.18 8.99 21.63
CA ASN A 135 2.27 10.24 22.37
C ASN A 135 3.24 10.09 23.56
N VAL A 136 4.52 10.11 23.26
CA VAL A 136 5.61 9.96 24.24
C VAL A 136 6.64 11.09 24.07
N PRO A 137 7.42 11.42 25.13
CA PRO A 137 8.49 12.43 25.03
C PRO A 137 9.46 12.14 23.89
N GLY A 138 9.87 13.18 23.17
CA GLY A 138 10.78 13.06 22.03
C GLY A 138 10.12 12.70 20.70
N ARG A 139 8.77 12.60 20.66
CA ARG A 139 8.05 12.30 19.41
C ARG A 139 8.34 13.32 18.29
N GLU A 140 8.65 14.55 18.67
CA GLU A 140 8.97 15.67 17.81
C GLU A 140 10.43 15.67 17.29
N LEU A 141 11.26 14.76 17.75
CA LEU A 141 12.68 14.71 17.35
C LEU A 141 12.83 14.37 15.87
N GLU A 142 13.86 14.98 15.26
CA GLU A 142 14.22 14.67 13.88
C GLU A 142 14.57 13.18 13.72
N GLY A 143 14.03 12.57 12.67
CA GLY A 143 14.19 11.14 12.40
C GLY A 143 13.08 10.25 12.96
N VAL A 144 12.19 10.76 13.83
CA VAL A 144 11.01 10.02 14.29
C VAL A 144 9.88 10.21 13.28
N ARG A 145 9.65 9.20 12.44
CA ARG A 145 8.76 9.27 11.28
C ARG A 145 7.61 8.27 11.36
N LEU A 146 6.46 8.65 10.81
CA LEU A 146 5.38 7.71 10.57
C LEU A 146 5.76 6.77 9.41
N ALA A 147 5.42 5.50 9.55
CA ALA A 147 5.80 4.47 8.58
C ALA A 147 5.29 4.76 7.15
N VAL A 148 4.04 5.22 7.02
CA VAL A 148 3.45 5.52 5.69
C VAL A 148 4.13 6.71 5.04
N ASP A 149 4.49 7.74 5.80
CA ASP A 149 5.22 8.92 5.28
C ASP A 149 6.62 8.51 4.81
N TYR A 150 7.32 7.72 5.64
CA TYR A 150 8.63 7.16 5.28
C TYR A 150 8.58 6.31 3.99
N LEU A 151 7.62 5.40 3.87
CA LEU A 151 7.46 4.55 2.69
C LEU A 151 7.03 5.34 1.46
N THR A 152 6.23 6.39 1.64
CA THR A 152 5.82 7.31 0.56
C THR A 152 7.04 8.03 -0.02
N ASP A 153 7.86 8.63 0.83
CA ASP A 153 9.06 9.35 0.40
C ASP A 153 10.08 8.42 -0.25
N ALA A 154 10.27 7.22 0.33
CA ALA A 154 11.13 6.20 -0.26
C ALA A 154 10.64 5.78 -1.65
N THR A 155 9.34 5.58 -1.84
CA THR A 155 8.76 5.22 -3.13
C THR A 155 8.87 6.36 -4.14
N LYS A 156 8.59 7.61 -3.76
CA LYS A 156 8.76 8.79 -4.61
C LYS A 156 10.22 8.93 -5.07
N SER A 157 11.17 8.70 -4.16
CA SER A 157 12.60 8.69 -4.48
C SER A 157 12.96 7.60 -5.50
N VAL A 158 12.45 6.39 -5.33
CA VAL A 158 12.67 5.28 -6.27
C VAL A 158 12.11 5.59 -7.65
N LEU A 159 10.90 6.13 -7.74
CA LEU A 159 10.28 6.51 -9.02
C LEU A 159 11.08 7.59 -9.74
N LYS A 160 11.58 8.58 -9.00
CA LYS A 160 12.40 9.67 -9.54
C LYS A 160 13.79 9.21 -10.00
N ASN A 161 14.38 8.21 -9.33
CA ASN A 161 15.75 7.75 -9.57
C ASN A 161 15.86 6.48 -10.42
N GLY A 162 14.80 6.11 -11.15
CA GLY A 162 14.81 4.95 -12.03
C GLY A 162 14.99 3.62 -11.30
N THR A 163 14.23 3.38 -10.24
CA THR A 163 14.18 2.15 -9.41
C THR A 163 15.31 1.99 -8.37
N LYS A 164 16.26 2.91 -8.28
CA LYS A 164 17.31 2.86 -7.26
C LYS A 164 16.81 3.47 -5.94
N ALA A 165 17.01 2.76 -4.83
CA ALA A 165 16.77 3.30 -3.49
C ALA A 165 17.73 4.48 -3.22
N SER A 166 17.24 5.47 -2.48
CA SER A 166 18.12 6.52 -1.94
C SER A 166 19.08 5.91 -0.90
N LYS A 167 20.19 6.60 -0.63
CA LYS A 167 21.12 6.23 0.43
C LYS A 167 20.90 7.03 1.71
N GLU A 168 19.68 7.42 1.97
CA GLU A 168 19.31 8.31 3.09
C GLU A 168 19.70 7.75 4.46
N LEU A 169 19.70 6.43 4.59
CA LEU A 169 20.02 5.74 5.83
C LEU A 169 21.41 5.10 5.85
N GLU A 170 22.29 5.45 4.89
CA GLU A 170 23.64 4.90 4.85
C GLU A 170 24.38 5.13 6.18
N GLY A 171 24.82 4.04 6.79
CA GLY A 171 25.52 4.04 8.08
C GLY A 171 24.67 4.31 9.32
N LYS A 172 23.36 4.57 9.18
CA LYS A 172 22.46 4.82 10.30
C LYS A 172 21.91 3.53 10.91
N LYS A 173 21.63 3.56 12.20
CA LYS A 173 20.86 2.52 12.90
C LYS A 173 19.39 2.90 12.91
N VAL A 174 18.53 1.96 12.57
CA VAL A 174 17.09 2.18 12.43
C VAL A 174 16.32 1.34 13.45
N MET A 175 15.35 1.96 14.11
CA MET A 175 14.40 1.25 14.95
C MET A 175 13.01 1.34 14.34
N VAL A 176 12.37 0.18 14.15
CA VAL A 176 10.99 0.08 13.66
C VAL A 176 10.09 -0.30 14.83
N ILE A 177 9.07 0.52 15.09
CA ILE A 177 8.11 0.28 16.15
C ILE A 177 6.83 -0.29 15.53
N GLY A 178 6.56 -1.56 15.83
CA GLY A 178 5.45 -2.35 15.31
C GLY A 178 5.89 -3.52 14.44
N GLY A 179 5.32 -4.71 14.69
CA GLY A 179 5.68 -5.98 14.06
C GLY A 179 4.81 -6.39 12.86
N GLY A 180 3.89 -5.53 12.40
CA GLY A 180 3.00 -5.83 11.28
C GLY A 180 3.66 -5.74 9.90
N ASP A 181 2.88 -5.99 8.84
CA ASP A 181 3.36 -5.93 7.45
C ASP A 181 4.00 -4.60 7.07
N THR A 182 3.46 -3.48 7.58
CA THR A 182 4.05 -2.15 7.34
C THR A 182 5.43 -2.01 7.98
N GLY A 183 5.61 -2.54 9.19
CA GLY A 183 6.93 -2.56 9.85
C GLY A 183 7.94 -3.41 9.07
N ASN A 184 7.52 -4.57 8.57
CA ASN A 184 8.34 -5.41 7.71
C ASN A 184 8.74 -4.69 6.40
N ASP A 185 7.84 -3.93 5.80
CA ASP A 185 8.12 -3.10 4.62
C ASP A 185 9.12 -1.97 4.95
N CYS A 186 9.04 -1.38 6.15
CA CYS A 186 10.02 -0.39 6.62
C CYS A 186 11.41 -1.00 6.82
N ILE A 187 11.51 -2.19 7.42
CA ILE A 187 12.78 -2.91 7.58
C ILE A 187 13.45 -3.12 6.23
N ALA A 188 12.75 -3.72 5.29
CA ALA A 188 13.29 -4.01 3.97
C ALA A 188 13.66 -2.74 3.18
N THR A 189 12.93 -1.65 3.37
CA THR A 189 13.25 -0.35 2.77
C THR A 189 14.51 0.24 3.40
N ALA A 190 14.65 0.18 4.73
CA ALA A 190 15.82 0.69 5.43
C ALA A 190 17.11 -0.04 5.01
N ILE A 191 17.05 -1.36 4.85
CA ILE A 191 18.16 -2.16 4.32
C ILE A 191 18.60 -1.63 2.96
N ARG A 192 17.65 -1.40 2.05
CA ARG A 192 17.93 -0.89 0.69
C ARG A 192 18.45 0.53 0.67
N GLN A 193 18.14 1.31 1.68
CA GLN A 193 18.68 2.68 1.87
C GLN A 193 20.03 2.71 2.59
N GLY A 194 20.61 1.54 2.90
CA GLY A 194 21.98 1.43 3.43
C GLY A 194 22.07 1.50 4.96
N ALA A 195 21.00 1.20 5.69
CA ALA A 195 21.04 1.14 7.15
C ALA A 195 22.15 0.19 7.64
N ALA A 196 22.93 0.63 8.63
CA ALA A 196 23.99 -0.17 9.23
C ALA A 196 23.47 -1.23 10.22
N ASP A 197 22.30 -1.01 10.79
CA ASP A 197 21.58 -1.97 11.65
C ASP A 197 20.09 -1.62 11.66
N VAL A 198 19.25 -2.65 11.83
CA VAL A 198 17.81 -2.47 11.99
C VAL A 198 17.35 -3.30 13.19
N LYS A 199 16.56 -2.68 14.08
CA LYS A 199 15.90 -3.37 15.20
C LYS A 199 14.40 -3.09 15.15
N GLN A 200 13.60 -4.00 15.71
CA GLN A 200 12.14 -3.91 15.74
C GLN A 200 11.60 -4.10 17.14
N LEU A 201 10.65 -3.28 17.54
CA LEU A 201 9.88 -3.45 18.78
C LEU A 201 8.47 -3.93 18.45
N GLU A 202 8.01 -4.95 19.17
CA GLU A 202 6.67 -5.50 19.03
C GLU A 202 6.00 -5.60 20.40
N ILE A 203 4.85 -4.99 20.55
CA ILE A 203 4.12 -4.94 21.82
C ILE A 203 3.51 -6.29 22.21
N THR A 204 3.22 -7.13 21.23
CA THR A 204 2.62 -8.44 21.47
C THR A 204 3.66 -9.48 21.88
N ARG A 205 3.19 -10.57 22.46
CA ARG A 205 4.02 -11.75 22.74
C ARG A 205 4.54 -12.37 21.46
N CYS A 206 5.72 -12.96 21.53
CA CYS A 206 6.24 -13.77 20.45
C CYS A 206 5.26 -14.93 20.16
N PRO A 207 4.73 -15.03 18.95
CA PRO A 207 3.84 -16.13 18.60
C PRO A 207 4.56 -17.48 18.70
N PRO A 208 3.84 -18.57 19.01
CA PRO A 208 4.43 -19.89 19.12
C PRO A 208 4.94 -20.38 17.74
N SER A 209 5.99 -21.19 17.73
CA SER A 209 6.55 -21.78 16.50
C SER A 209 5.65 -22.85 15.87
N LYS A 210 4.75 -23.44 16.66
CA LYS A 210 3.79 -24.46 16.20
C LYS A 210 2.39 -24.06 16.58
N ARG A 211 1.41 -24.52 15.81
CA ARG A 211 -0.01 -24.28 16.08
C ARG A 211 -0.41 -24.81 17.45
N PRO A 212 -0.91 -23.97 18.37
CA PRO A 212 -1.34 -24.41 19.68
C PRO A 212 -2.67 -25.20 19.60
N ALA A 213 -2.93 -26.00 20.66
CA ALA A 213 -4.13 -26.84 20.72
C ALA A 213 -5.45 -26.04 20.74
N ASP A 214 -5.44 -24.82 21.32
CA ASP A 214 -6.57 -23.90 21.36
C ASP A 214 -6.82 -23.13 20.05
N ASN A 215 -6.04 -23.45 19.00
CA ASN A 215 -6.18 -22.86 17.66
C ASN A 215 -6.30 -23.95 16.59
N PRO A 216 -7.35 -24.81 16.63
CA PRO A 216 -7.51 -25.90 15.69
C PRO A 216 -7.84 -25.41 14.26
N TRP A 217 -7.59 -26.24 13.25
CA TRP A 217 -8.16 -26.02 11.93
C TRP A 217 -9.70 -26.03 12.01
N PRO A 218 -10.45 -25.18 11.25
CA PRO A 218 -10.01 -24.31 10.15
C PRO A 218 -9.63 -22.88 10.54
N GLN A 219 -9.43 -22.58 11.81
CA GLN A 219 -9.02 -21.25 12.23
C GLN A 219 -7.69 -20.83 11.58
N TRP A 220 -7.51 -19.52 11.40
CA TRP A 220 -6.21 -19.00 10.96
C TRP A 220 -5.10 -19.39 11.96
N PRO A 221 -3.96 -19.91 11.50
CA PRO A 221 -2.90 -20.36 12.41
C PRO A 221 -2.23 -19.16 13.10
N ARG A 222 -2.29 -19.14 14.44
CA ARG A 222 -1.59 -18.19 15.31
C ARG A 222 -0.18 -18.71 15.58
N VAL A 223 0.71 -18.63 14.58
CA VAL A 223 2.10 -19.09 14.66
C VAL A 223 3.04 -17.99 14.22
N ALA A 224 4.29 -18.02 14.72
CA ALA A 224 5.32 -17.10 14.26
C ALA A 224 5.52 -17.23 12.75
N LYS A 225 5.55 -16.10 12.09
CA LYS A 225 5.85 -15.97 10.66
C LYS A 225 6.85 -14.86 10.49
N THR A 226 7.93 -15.15 9.84
CA THR A 226 8.93 -14.14 9.48
C THR A 226 8.55 -13.54 8.13
N GLY A 227 8.50 -12.24 8.03
CA GLY A 227 8.31 -11.53 6.78
C GLY A 227 9.62 -11.36 6.03
N TYR A 228 9.54 -11.07 4.74
CA TYR A 228 10.71 -10.99 3.86
C TYR A 228 11.78 -9.99 4.32
N GLY A 229 11.39 -8.81 4.85
CA GLY A 229 12.35 -7.83 5.37
C GLY A 229 12.98 -8.27 6.69
N GLN A 230 12.24 -9.02 7.51
CA GLN A 230 12.79 -9.62 8.73
C GLN A 230 13.76 -10.75 8.41
N GLU A 231 13.48 -11.57 7.38
CA GLU A 231 14.41 -12.61 6.90
C GLU A 231 15.71 -11.96 6.41
N GLU A 232 15.62 -10.92 5.56
CA GLU A 232 16.78 -10.18 5.07
C GLU A 232 17.59 -9.54 6.23
N ALA A 233 16.92 -8.93 7.21
CA ALA A 233 17.60 -8.33 8.35
C ALA A 233 18.31 -9.35 9.24
N ASN A 234 17.72 -10.52 9.45
CA ASN A 234 18.35 -11.61 10.21
C ASN A 234 19.59 -12.20 9.52
N GLU A 235 19.64 -12.14 8.19
CA GLU A 235 20.80 -12.57 7.41
C GLU A 235 21.93 -11.53 7.40
N LEU A 236 21.57 -10.24 7.45
CA LEU A 236 22.53 -9.15 7.28
C LEU A 236 23.08 -8.60 8.61
N PHE A 237 22.30 -8.64 9.68
CA PHE A 237 22.63 -8.02 10.94
C PHE A 237 22.73 -9.04 12.07
N GLU A 238 23.70 -8.81 12.96
CA GLU A 238 23.90 -9.66 14.13
C GLU A 238 22.88 -9.38 15.25
N GLY A 239 22.59 -10.41 16.04
CA GLY A 239 21.75 -10.34 17.23
C GLY A 239 20.26 -10.44 16.93
N VAL A 240 19.44 -10.19 17.97
CA VAL A 240 17.99 -10.30 17.89
C VAL A 240 17.41 -9.09 17.16
N LEU A 241 16.70 -9.34 16.06
CA LEU A 241 16.02 -8.29 15.30
C LEU A 241 14.79 -7.74 16.07
N THR A 242 13.87 -8.63 16.49
CA THR A 242 12.59 -8.24 17.08
C THR A 242 12.58 -8.47 18.60
N GLN A 243 12.34 -7.40 19.34
CA GLN A 243 12.04 -7.46 20.79
C GLN A 243 10.52 -7.47 20.97
N TYR A 244 10.01 -8.58 21.48
CA TYR A 244 8.60 -8.73 21.81
C TYR A 244 8.26 -8.19 23.19
N GLU A 245 6.97 -7.99 23.47
CA GLU A 245 6.43 -7.46 24.73
C GLU A 245 7.09 -6.12 25.12
N THR A 246 7.44 -5.31 24.10
CA THR A 246 8.22 -4.08 24.27
C THR A 246 7.55 -2.92 23.54
N THR A 247 7.52 -1.76 24.17
CA THR A 247 7.04 -0.50 23.56
C THR A 247 7.99 0.63 23.89
N ALA A 248 7.97 1.70 23.07
CA ALA A 248 8.70 2.92 23.35
C ALA A 248 7.96 3.74 24.41
N VAL A 249 8.71 4.28 25.38
CA VAL A 249 8.22 5.22 26.41
C VAL A 249 8.83 6.62 26.25
N GLY A 250 9.70 6.80 25.26
CA GLY A 250 10.35 8.04 24.85
C GLY A 250 11.31 7.78 23.68
N PHE A 251 11.70 8.84 23.00
CA PHE A 251 12.68 8.83 21.92
C PHE A 251 13.93 9.62 22.29
#